data_2a8ed6b8d33bc3750f13c293a5c2dd10
#
_entry.id   2a8ed6b8d33bc3750f13c293a5c2dd10
#
_cell.length_a   1.000
_cell.length_b   1.000
_cell.length_c   1.000
_cell.angle_alpha   90.00
_cell.angle_beta   90.00
_cell.angle_gamma   90.00
#
_symmetry.space_group_name_H-M   'P 1'
#
loop_
_entity.id
_entity.type
_entity.pdbx_description
1 polymer ?
#
loop_
_entity_poly.entity_id
_entity_poly.type
_entity_poly.pdbx_seq_one_letter_code
_entity_poly.pdbx_strand_id
1 'polypeptide(L)'
;NWSFLRKLNLETGEYSAVLLDGNNSNLAVYNAGNKKPIETPLTDARFGNTINAAFGTGVAAMAFDKKTNRLYYTPMLFDQLRYIDLKTMKVYFVMDKGFTGKPVKNADQGNIVTRMVIAADGFGYALTNDATQLIRFSTGKKFLSEDLGAIVDDPANKGVSIHNSCTSFGGDMIADNEGNLFVISARNQVFKINPSNKVATHLGMINGLPEGYTVNGAAVNAENRIIVSSAMRTETFTVDHKNWSATPYTISSTAWNSSDLANSNLLTSSEKNNNTVDFVSRNPAPNSGEGKISLYPNPVTNNQFVMQFSQLKAGNYSIEVTDVMGRRVLQQNMSISGDNHAQVMKLDPAAARGIYLIKVMDGGKQEVYSTKIVVQ
;
A
#
# COMPACT_ATOMS: atom_id res chain seq x y z
N ASN A 1 -7.71 -22.63 -10.85
CA ASN A 1 -8.72 -22.73 -9.82
C ASN A 1 -8.42 -21.70 -8.72
N TRP A 2 -9.27 -20.71 -8.53
CA TRP A 2 -9.09 -19.56 -7.63
C TRP A 2 -9.36 -19.89 -6.15
N SER A 3 -9.32 -21.16 -5.83
CA SER A 3 -9.60 -21.69 -4.50
C SER A 3 -8.40 -22.32 -3.82
N PHE A 4 -7.25 -22.39 -4.49
CA PHE A 4 -6.05 -22.96 -3.92
C PHE A 4 -5.08 -21.87 -3.50
N LEU A 5 -4.64 -21.90 -2.24
CA LEU A 5 -3.53 -21.10 -1.76
C LEU A 5 -2.22 -21.86 -1.99
N ARG A 6 -1.26 -21.20 -2.63
CA ARG A 6 0.11 -21.64 -2.83
C ARG A 6 1.08 -20.51 -2.48
N LYS A 7 2.32 -20.87 -2.22
CA LYS A 7 3.43 -19.93 -2.08
C LYS A 7 4.30 -20.01 -3.34
N LEU A 8 4.63 -18.88 -3.91
CA LEU A 8 5.63 -18.76 -4.97
C LEU A 8 6.92 -18.20 -4.35
N ASN A 9 8.01 -18.92 -4.51
CA ASN A 9 9.34 -18.41 -4.20
C ASN A 9 9.80 -17.51 -5.37
N LEU A 10 9.94 -16.20 -5.11
CA LEU A 10 10.30 -15.23 -6.13
C LEU A 10 11.79 -15.24 -6.53
N GLU A 11 12.65 -15.97 -5.81
CA GLU A 11 14.06 -16.14 -6.17
C GLU A 11 14.25 -17.34 -7.09
N THR A 12 13.53 -18.44 -6.82
CA THR A 12 13.68 -19.70 -7.57
C THR A 12 12.61 -19.92 -8.63
N GLY A 13 11.50 -19.19 -8.59
CA GLY A 13 10.34 -19.42 -9.46
C GLY A 13 9.57 -20.70 -9.13
N GLU A 14 9.71 -21.25 -7.93
CA GLU A 14 9.11 -22.51 -7.53
C GLU A 14 7.81 -22.32 -6.74
N TYR A 15 6.75 -23.00 -7.16
CA TYR A 15 5.50 -23.05 -6.40
C TYR A 15 5.52 -24.17 -5.36
N SER A 16 5.02 -23.88 -4.17
CA SER A 16 4.75 -24.91 -3.16
C SER A 16 3.63 -25.85 -3.57
N ALA A 17 3.49 -26.97 -2.86
CA ALA A 17 2.25 -27.73 -2.82
C ALA A 17 1.08 -26.82 -2.39
N VAL A 18 -0.18 -27.28 -2.57
CA VAL A 18 -1.36 -26.59 -2.05
C VAL A 18 -1.26 -26.48 -0.53
N LEU A 19 -1.24 -25.26 -0.03
CA LEU A 19 -1.21 -24.97 1.42
C LEU A 19 -2.60 -25.02 2.03
N LEU A 20 -3.62 -24.59 1.25
CA LEU A 20 -5.00 -24.58 1.68
C LEU A 20 -5.92 -24.71 0.46
N ASP A 21 -6.88 -25.65 0.55
CA ASP A 21 -7.98 -25.77 -0.40
C ASP A 21 -9.22 -25.06 0.17
N GLY A 22 -9.46 -23.85 -0.32
CA GLY A 22 -10.57 -23.02 0.14
C GLY A 22 -11.96 -23.47 -0.32
N ASN A 23 -12.04 -24.46 -1.24
CA ASN A 23 -13.29 -25.10 -1.64
C ASN A 23 -13.68 -26.29 -0.74
N ASN A 24 -12.80 -26.71 0.13
CA ASN A 24 -13.11 -27.79 1.06
C ASN A 24 -14.21 -27.33 2.02
N SER A 25 -15.41 -27.88 1.86
CA SER A 25 -16.58 -27.57 2.71
C SER A 25 -16.40 -28.01 4.17
N ASN A 26 -15.49 -28.94 4.42
CA ASN A 26 -15.17 -29.43 5.79
C ASN A 26 -14.12 -28.55 6.48
N LEU A 27 -13.57 -27.55 5.79
CA LEU A 27 -12.61 -26.63 6.39
C LEU A 27 -13.30 -25.76 7.44
N ALA A 28 -12.92 -25.93 8.70
CA ALA A 28 -13.47 -25.12 9.78
C ALA A 28 -13.12 -23.64 9.62
N VAL A 29 -14.12 -22.78 9.73
CA VAL A 29 -13.97 -21.33 9.70
C VAL A 29 -14.36 -20.74 11.06
N TYR A 30 -13.79 -19.59 11.39
CA TYR A 30 -13.90 -18.97 12.72
C TYR A 30 -14.33 -17.52 12.63
N ASN A 31 -15.07 -17.05 13.60
CA ASN A 31 -15.38 -15.62 13.76
C ASN A 31 -14.11 -14.86 14.18
N ALA A 32 -13.76 -13.81 13.42
CA ALA A 32 -12.57 -13.00 13.67
C ALA A 32 -12.61 -12.27 15.02
N GLY A 33 -13.78 -11.91 15.53
CA GLY A 33 -13.97 -11.19 16.80
C GLY A 33 -13.80 -12.10 18.03
N ASN A 34 -14.59 -13.15 18.13
CA ASN A 34 -14.65 -14.01 19.32
C ASN A 34 -13.86 -15.31 19.21
N LYS A 35 -13.29 -15.60 18.02
CA LYS A 35 -12.48 -16.80 17.71
C LYS A 35 -13.23 -18.13 17.78
N LYS A 36 -14.55 -18.11 17.89
CA LYS A 36 -15.37 -19.33 17.92
C LYS A 36 -15.58 -19.87 16.49
N PRO A 37 -15.75 -21.18 16.33
CA PRO A 37 -16.15 -21.74 15.04
C PRO A 37 -17.47 -21.12 14.55
N ILE A 38 -17.61 -21.03 13.23
CA ILE A 38 -18.83 -20.63 12.56
C ILE A 38 -19.40 -21.90 11.90
N GLU A 39 -20.67 -22.18 12.13
CA GLU A 39 -21.38 -23.22 11.40
C GLU A 39 -21.56 -22.82 9.92
N THR A 40 -21.28 -23.74 9.04
CA THR A 40 -21.50 -23.58 7.61
C THR A 40 -22.47 -24.65 7.11
N PRO A 41 -23.35 -24.33 6.13
CA PRO A 41 -23.41 -23.09 5.35
C PRO A 41 -23.92 -21.90 6.17
N LEU A 42 -23.25 -20.73 5.99
CA LEU A 42 -23.64 -19.49 6.62
C LEU A 42 -24.54 -18.69 5.68
N THR A 43 -25.77 -18.35 6.11
CA THR A 43 -26.65 -17.41 5.42
C THR A 43 -26.77 -16.15 6.24
N ASP A 44 -26.27 -15.02 5.70
CA ASP A 44 -26.30 -13.73 6.38
C ASP A 44 -26.42 -12.62 5.32
N ALA A 45 -27.53 -11.87 5.39
CA ALA A 45 -27.86 -10.82 4.42
C ALA A 45 -26.80 -9.70 4.35
N ARG A 46 -26.01 -9.50 5.41
CA ARG A 46 -24.92 -8.51 5.41
C ARG A 46 -23.81 -8.85 4.41
N PHE A 47 -23.64 -10.12 4.10
CA PHE A 47 -22.53 -10.60 3.26
C PHE A 47 -23.01 -11.11 1.89
N GLY A 48 -24.28 -11.32 1.69
CA GLY A 48 -24.88 -11.83 0.46
C GLY A 48 -25.46 -13.24 0.59
N ASN A 49 -25.20 -14.10 -0.40
CA ASN A 49 -25.79 -15.44 -0.47
C ASN A 49 -25.19 -16.41 0.57
N THR A 50 -25.79 -17.61 0.67
CA THR A 50 -25.32 -18.72 1.51
C THR A 50 -23.87 -19.08 1.20
N ILE A 51 -23.03 -19.11 2.23
CA ILE A 51 -21.59 -19.38 2.14
C ILE A 51 -21.31 -20.75 2.78
N ASN A 52 -20.74 -21.67 2.01
CA ASN A 52 -20.42 -23.02 2.45
C ASN A 52 -18.93 -23.39 2.34
N ALA A 53 -18.10 -22.49 1.85
CA ALA A 53 -16.66 -22.71 1.70
C ALA A 53 -15.86 -21.48 2.13
N ALA A 54 -14.61 -21.70 2.57
CA ALA A 54 -13.74 -20.65 3.07
C ALA A 54 -13.44 -19.56 2.03
N PHE A 55 -13.26 -19.94 0.75
CA PHE A 55 -13.00 -19.00 -0.34
C PHE A 55 -14.26 -18.65 -1.14
N GLY A 56 -15.41 -19.18 -0.75
CA GLY A 56 -16.68 -18.89 -1.43
C GLY A 56 -16.62 -19.30 -2.91
N THR A 57 -16.84 -18.36 -3.79
CA THR A 57 -16.80 -18.56 -5.25
C THR A 57 -15.42 -18.33 -5.87
N GLY A 58 -14.40 -18.14 -5.06
CA GLY A 58 -13.03 -17.81 -5.44
C GLY A 58 -12.55 -16.52 -4.77
N VAL A 59 -11.24 -16.33 -4.71
CA VAL A 59 -10.61 -15.13 -4.13
C VAL A 59 -10.58 -14.03 -5.17
N ALA A 60 -11.06 -12.83 -4.79
CA ALA A 60 -11.10 -11.64 -5.63
C ALA A 60 -9.93 -10.68 -5.37
N ALA A 61 -9.49 -10.57 -4.12
CA ALA A 61 -8.37 -9.71 -3.72
C ALA A 61 -7.67 -10.29 -2.50
N MET A 62 -6.34 -10.12 -2.39
CA MET A 62 -5.52 -10.53 -1.25
C MET A 62 -4.52 -9.46 -0.83
N ALA A 63 -4.18 -9.44 0.47
CA ALA A 63 -3.10 -8.62 1.02
C ALA A 63 -2.41 -9.34 2.17
N PHE A 64 -1.08 -9.36 2.18
CA PHE A 64 -0.31 -10.01 3.24
C PHE A 64 0.22 -9.00 4.26
N ASP A 65 -0.19 -9.16 5.50
CA ASP A 65 0.36 -8.41 6.62
C ASP A 65 1.45 -9.23 7.33
N LYS A 66 2.70 -8.83 7.10
CA LYS A 66 3.88 -9.44 7.73
C LYS A 66 3.88 -9.27 9.25
N LYS A 67 3.34 -8.15 9.76
CA LYS A 67 3.35 -7.85 11.20
C LYS A 67 2.49 -8.82 12.01
N THR A 68 1.32 -9.20 11.47
CA THR A 68 0.42 -10.13 12.14
C THR A 68 0.50 -11.55 11.57
N ASN A 69 1.28 -11.77 10.52
CA ASN A 69 1.38 -13.01 9.74
C ASN A 69 0.01 -13.50 9.25
N ARG A 70 -0.78 -12.56 8.71
CA ARG A 70 -2.12 -12.82 8.20
C ARG A 70 -2.22 -12.48 6.73
N LEU A 71 -2.88 -13.35 5.99
CA LEU A 71 -3.27 -13.10 4.61
C LEU A 71 -4.75 -12.69 4.59
N TYR A 72 -5.01 -11.41 4.40
CA TYR A 72 -6.36 -10.87 4.25
C TYR A 72 -6.84 -11.12 2.83
N TYR A 73 -8.13 -11.38 2.65
CA TYR A 73 -8.73 -11.59 1.33
C TYR A 73 -10.23 -11.32 1.33
N THR A 74 -10.76 -11.08 0.13
CA THR A 74 -12.20 -11.02 -0.13
C THR A 74 -12.57 -12.13 -1.12
N PRO A 75 -13.65 -12.89 -0.87
CA PRO A 75 -14.18 -13.79 -1.87
C PRO A 75 -14.98 -13.02 -2.94
N MET A 76 -15.03 -13.55 -4.15
CA MET A 76 -15.93 -13.06 -5.19
C MET A 76 -17.38 -13.16 -4.72
N LEU A 77 -18.22 -12.19 -5.06
CA LEU A 77 -19.65 -12.17 -4.83
C LEU A 77 -20.13 -12.21 -3.36
N PHE A 78 -19.22 -12.02 -2.41
CA PHE A 78 -19.54 -11.85 -0.99
C PHE A 78 -18.92 -10.58 -0.46
N ASP A 79 -19.72 -9.74 0.19
CA ASP A 79 -19.27 -8.49 0.80
C ASP A 79 -18.67 -8.73 2.20
N GLN A 80 -17.60 -9.53 2.25
CA GLN A 80 -16.99 -9.91 3.52
C GLN A 80 -15.45 -9.92 3.44
N LEU A 81 -14.80 -9.24 4.39
CA LEU A 81 -13.37 -9.41 4.61
C LEU A 81 -13.10 -10.68 5.42
N ARG A 82 -12.10 -11.44 5.01
CA ARG A 82 -11.63 -12.66 5.67
C ARG A 82 -10.12 -12.62 5.82
N TYR A 83 -9.57 -13.45 6.68
CA TYR A 83 -8.12 -13.66 6.72
C TYR A 83 -7.76 -15.09 7.07
N ILE A 84 -6.60 -15.51 6.61
CA ILE A 84 -5.91 -16.73 7.02
C ILE A 84 -4.81 -16.34 7.99
N ASP A 85 -4.79 -16.94 9.16
CA ASP A 85 -3.63 -16.91 10.05
C ASP A 85 -2.61 -17.93 9.54
N LEU A 86 -1.52 -17.45 8.93
CA LEU A 86 -0.55 -18.32 8.27
C LEU A 86 0.30 -19.16 9.24
N LYS A 87 0.26 -18.88 10.55
CA LYS A 87 0.90 -19.71 11.55
C LYS A 87 0.08 -20.97 11.86
N THR A 88 -1.25 -20.83 11.89
CA THR A 88 -2.18 -21.90 12.27
C THR A 88 -2.95 -22.48 11.09
N MET A 89 -2.88 -21.83 9.94
CA MET A 89 -3.67 -22.08 8.73
C MET A 89 -5.18 -22.06 8.98
N LYS A 90 -5.64 -21.36 10.02
CA LYS A 90 -7.05 -21.16 10.31
C LYS A 90 -7.61 -19.98 9.55
N VAL A 91 -8.84 -20.14 9.07
CA VAL A 91 -9.57 -19.11 8.32
C VAL A 91 -10.55 -18.39 9.25
N TYR A 92 -10.54 -17.08 9.19
CA TYR A 92 -11.38 -16.22 10.01
C TYR A 92 -12.23 -15.28 9.16
N PHE A 93 -13.51 -15.20 9.50
CA PHE A 93 -14.47 -14.29 8.88
C PHE A 93 -14.67 -13.07 9.77
N VAL A 94 -14.58 -11.87 9.23
CA VAL A 94 -14.98 -10.63 9.90
C VAL A 94 -16.51 -10.56 9.86
N MET A 95 -17.13 -10.59 11.04
CA MET A 95 -18.56 -10.75 11.20
C MET A 95 -19.29 -9.45 11.63
N ASP A 96 -18.57 -8.32 11.75
CA ASP A 96 -19.13 -7.10 12.30
C ASP A 96 -20.14 -6.45 11.35
N LYS A 97 -19.77 -6.29 10.08
CA LYS A 97 -20.57 -5.68 9.01
C LYS A 97 -20.11 -6.13 7.64
N GLY A 98 -20.87 -5.87 6.58
CA GLY A 98 -20.41 -5.97 5.21
C GLY A 98 -19.18 -5.11 5.00
N PHE A 99 -18.25 -5.56 4.18
CA PHE A 99 -16.95 -4.88 4.03
C PHE A 99 -17.10 -3.56 3.26
N THR A 100 -17.86 -3.56 2.17
CA THR A 100 -18.24 -2.35 1.42
C THR A 100 -19.54 -1.75 1.93
N GLY A 101 -20.40 -2.55 2.57
CA GLY A 101 -21.76 -2.19 2.94
C GLY A 101 -22.70 -2.08 1.75
N LYS A 102 -22.30 -2.51 0.57
CA LYS A 102 -23.11 -2.52 -0.65
C LYS A 102 -23.39 -3.93 -1.11
N PRO A 103 -24.61 -4.26 -1.53
CA PRO A 103 -24.94 -5.60 -2.01
C PRO A 103 -24.15 -5.89 -3.30
N VAL A 104 -23.52 -7.05 -3.34
CA VAL A 104 -22.85 -7.56 -4.55
C VAL A 104 -23.89 -8.20 -5.45
N LYS A 105 -23.90 -7.82 -6.73
CA LYS A 105 -24.79 -8.38 -7.76
C LYS A 105 -23.97 -9.10 -8.82
N ASN A 106 -24.42 -10.29 -9.22
CA ASN A 106 -23.76 -11.06 -10.27
C ASN A 106 -23.68 -10.31 -11.62
N ALA A 107 -24.67 -9.46 -11.90
CA ALA A 107 -24.73 -8.70 -13.15
C ALA A 107 -23.93 -7.39 -13.10
N ASP A 108 -23.59 -6.93 -11.90
CA ASP A 108 -22.81 -5.70 -11.69
C ASP A 108 -21.64 -5.99 -10.78
N GLN A 109 -20.46 -6.12 -11.36
CA GLN A 109 -19.23 -6.41 -10.66
C GLN A 109 -18.51 -5.16 -10.13
N GLY A 110 -19.07 -3.97 -10.29
CA GLY A 110 -18.48 -2.71 -9.86
C GLY A 110 -18.19 -2.68 -8.36
N ASN A 111 -19.10 -3.19 -7.54
CA ASN A 111 -18.99 -3.18 -6.07
C ASN A 111 -18.08 -4.29 -5.50
N ILE A 112 -17.54 -5.18 -6.31
CA ILE A 112 -16.63 -6.23 -5.83
C ILE A 112 -15.28 -5.58 -5.49
N VAL A 113 -14.75 -5.86 -4.31
CA VAL A 113 -13.35 -5.55 -3.99
C VAL A 113 -12.45 -6.53 -4.75
N THR A 114 -11.70 -6.03 -5.72
CA THR A 114 -10.80 -6.80 -6.57
C THR A 114 -9.33 -6.44 -6.39
N ARG A 115 -9.03 -5.50 -5.51
CA ARG A 115 -7.68 -4.97 -5.31
C ARG A 115 -7.46 -4.72 -3.83
N MET A 116 -6.35 -5.24 -3.30
CA MET A 116 -6.05 -5.07 -1.88
C MET A 116 -4.54 -5.09 -1.64
N VAL A 117 -4.05 -4.24 -0.72
CA VAL A 117 -2.64 -4.21 -0.31
C VAL A 117 -2.52 -3.77 1.15
N ILE A 118 -1.46 -4.20 1.83
CA ILE A 118 -1.00 -3.58 3.08
C ILE A 118 0.03 -2.51 2.72
N ALA A 119 -0.27 -1.26 3.02
CA ALA A 119 0.57 -0.12 2.66
C ALA A 119 1.65 0.17 3.73
N ALA A 120 2.52 1.14 3.43
CA ALA A 120 3.65 1.52 4.27
C ALA A 120 3.25 2.01 5.67
N ASP A 121 2.04 2.56 5.84
CA ASP A 121 1.48 2.99 7.12
C ASP A 121 0.98 1.84 7.99
N GLY A 122 1.03 0.60 7.48
CA GLY A 122 0.59 -0.62 8.14
C GLY A 122 -0.93 -0.84 8.14
N PHE A 123 -1.70 -0.01 7.45
CA PHE A 123 -3.12 -0.27 7.17
C PHE A 123 -3.28 -1.07 5.88
N GLY A 124 -4.36 -1.84 5.84
CA GLY A 124 -4.84 -2.42 4.60
C GLY A 124 -5.67 -1.41 3.82
N TYR A 125 -5.51 -1.41 2.52
CA TYR A 125 -6.33 -0.67 1.57
C TYR A 125 -6.98 -1.64 0.60
N ALA A 126 -8.28 -1.46 0.39
CA ALA A 126 -9.09 -2.27 -0.52
C ALA A 126 -9.88 -1.35 -1.45
N LEU A 127 -9.90 -1.65 -2.73
CA LEU A 127 -10.55 -0.83 -3.74
C LEU A 127 -11.60 -1.66 -4.49
N THR A 128 -12.81 -1.11 -4.62
CA THR A 128 -13.84 -1.70 -5.47
C THR A 128 -13.45 -1.64 -6.94
N ASN A 129 -14.03 -2.54 -7.72
CA ASN A 129 -13.71 -2.70 -9.13
C ASN A 129 -13.99 -1.42 -9.93
N ASP A 130 -15.04 -0.71 -9.58
CA ASP A 130 -15.43 0.59 -10.15
C ASP A 130 -14.72 1.79 -9.53
N ALA A 131 -13.83 1.56 -8.55
CA ALA A 131 -13.10 2.58 -7.80
C ALA A 131 -14.00 3.62 -7.06
N THR A 132 -15.26 3.28 -6.79
CA THR A 132 -16.18 4.16 -6.04
C THR A 132 -16.02 4.09 -4.54
N GLN A 133 -15.31 3.07 -4.01
CA GLN A 133 -14.96 2.95 -2.61
C GLN A 133 -13.50 2.53 -2.43
N LEU A 134 -12.73 3.39 -1.78
CA LEU A 134 -11.43 3.05 -1.20
C LEU A 134 -11.63 2.81 0.29
N ILE A 135 -11.47 1.58 0.73
CA ILE A 135 -11.66 1.20 2.13
C ILE A 135 -10.30 1.04 2.79
N ARG A 136 -10.06 1.76 3.89
CA ARG A 136 -8.92 1.57 4.77
C ARG A 136 -9.33 0.66 5.93
N PHE A 137 -8.50 -0.33 6.28
CA PHE A 137 -8.78 -1.22 7.41
C PHE A 137 -7.55 -1.50 8.26
N SER A 138 -7.78 -1.75 9.56
CA SER A 138 -6.72 -2.11 10.50
C SER A 138 -6.44 -3.60 10.47
N THR A 139 -5.15 -3.97 10.68
CA THR A 139 -4.71 -5.37 10.80
C THR A 139 -4.47 -5.81 12.25
N GLY A 140 -4.74 -4.93 13.21
CA GLY A 140 -4.50 -5.14 14.63
C GLY A 140 -5.46 -6.12 15.32
N LYS A 141 -5.47 -6.09 16.65
CA LYS A 141 -6.34 -6.96 17.48
C LYS A 141 -7.82 -6.63 17.30
N LYS A 142 -8.16 -5.33 17.16
CA LYS A 142 -9.52 -4.86 16.89
C LYS A 142 -9.59 -4.48 15.41
N PHE A 143 -10.51 -5.12 14.70
CA PHE A 143 -10.79 -4.75 13.32
C PHE A 143 -11.54 -3.42 13.28
N LEU A 144 -11.04 -2.51 12.47
CA LEU A 144 -11.69 -1.23 12.16
C LEU A 144 -11.61 -1.05 10.65
N SER A 145 -12.66 -0.58 10.04
CA SER A 145 -12.68 -0.21 8.62
C SER A 145 -13.39 1.12 8.42
N GLU A 146 -12.88 1.89 7.48
CA GLU A 146 -13.35 3.21 7.10
C GLU A 146 -13.44 3.28 5.58
N ASP A 147 -14.59 3.71 5.05
CA ASP A 147 -14.74 4.04 3.63
C ASP A 147 -14.25 5.48 3.42
N LEU A 148 -13.13 5.61 2.70
CA LEU A 148 -12.56 6.92 2.36
C LEU A 148 -13.30 7.59 1.19
N GLY A 149 -14.23 6.87 0.53
CA GLY A 149 -15.00 7.33 -0.60
C GLY A 149 -14.37 7.02 -1.96
N ALA A 150 -14.92 7.64 -3.00
CA ALA A 150 -14.52 7.39 -4.38
C ALA A 150 -13.13 7.97 -4.71
N ILE A 151 -12.45 7.30 -5.60
CA ILE A 151 -11.25 7.82 -6.26
C ILE A 151 -11.68 8.90 -7.27
N VAL A 152 -10.84 9.87 -7.52
CA VAL A 152 -11.03 10.93 -8.50
C VAL A 152 -9.96 10.83 -9.57
N ASP A 153 -10.34 10.83 -10.83
CA ASP A 153 -9.38 10.89 -11.93
C ASP A 153 -8.62 12.22 -11.95
N ASP A 154 -7.31 12.14 -12.14
CA ASP A 154 -6.50 13.33 -12.38
C ASP A 154 -6.91 13.97 -13.72
N PRO A 155 -7.18 15.28 -13.80
CA PRO A 155 -7.46 15.96 -15.05
C PRO A 155 -6.38 15.74 -16.14
N ALA A 156 -5.13 15.48 -15.75
CA ALA A 156 -4.04 15.17 -16.64
C ALA A 156 -4.14 13.79 -17.33
N ASN A 157 -5.06 12.92 -16.94
CA ASN A 157 -5.23 11.58 -17.51
C ASN A 157 -5.76 11.58 -18.96
N LYS A 158 -6.13 12.73 -19.51
CA LYS A 158 -6.58 12.90 -20.92
C LYS A 158 -7.71 11.93 -21.31
N GLY A 159 -8.66 11.71 -20.40
CA GLY A 159 -9.83 10.85 -20.63
C GLY A 159 -9.63 9.37 -20.27
N VAL A 160 -8.44 8.95 -19.86
CA VAL A 160 -8.25 7.62 -19.28
C VAL A 160 -8.74 7.61 -17.83
N SER A 161 -9.80 6.84 -17.56
CA SER A 161 -10.47 6.82 -16.26
C SER A 161 -10.26 5.51 -15.55
N ILE A 162 -9.98 5.59 -14.23
CA ILE A 162 -9.92 4.41 -13.35
C ILE A 162 -11.30 3.74 -13.19
N HIS A 163 -12.38 4.47 -13.47
CA HIS A 163 -13.77 3.99 -13.39
C HIS A 163 -14.25 3.28 -14.66
N ASN A 164 -13.45 3.28 -15.73
CA ASN A 164 -13.86 2.70 -17.01
C ASN A 164 -13.89 1.16 -16.92
N SER A 165 -15.08 0.58 -17.03
CA SER A 165 -15.29 -0.87 -16.94
C SER A 165 -14.58 -1.68 -18.04
N CYS A 166 -14.35 -1.08 -19.22
CA CYS A 166 -13.69 -1.77 -20.33
C CYS A 166 -12.17 -1.82 -20.20
N THR A 167 -11.55 -0.84 -19.55
CA THR A 167 -10.08 -0.69 -19.54
C THR A 167 -9.47 -0.80 -18.13
N SER A 168 -10.23 -0.50 -17.08
CA SER A 168 -9.68 -0.30 -15.75
C SER A 168 -10.20 -1.24 -14.67
N PHE A 169 -11.18 -2.11 -14.99
CA PHE A 169 -11.68 -3.11 -14.06
C PHE A 169 -10.72 -4.29 -13.91
N GLY A 170 -10.87 -5.02 -12.79
CA GLY A 170 -10.00 -6.14 -12.44
C GLY A 170 -8.58 -5.72 -12.11
N GLY A 171 -7.69 -6.68 -12.10
CA GLY A 171 -6.30 -6.44 -11.77
C GLY A 171 -6.01 -6.51 -10.28
N ASP A 172 -4.93 -5.87 -9.87
CA ASP A 172 -4.44 -5.93 -8.50
C ASP A 172 -3.86 -4.58 -8.05
N MET A 173 -3.44 -4.49 -6.80
CA MET A 173 -2.90 -3.29 -6.19
C MET A 173 -1.65 -3.57 -5.36
N ILE A 174 -0.62 -2.78 -5.58
CA ILE A 174 0.60 -2.76 -4.78
C ILE A 174 0.79 -1.36 -4.16
N ALA A 175 1.74 -1.23 -3.24
CA ALA A 175 2.04 0.04 -2.60
C ALA A 175 3.53 0.37 -2.66
N ASP A 176 3.87 1.65 -2.53
CA ASP A 176 5.25 2.10 -2.36
C ASP A 176 5.56 2.46 -0.90
N ASN A 177 6.84 2.69 -0.64
CA ASN A 177 7.32 3.11 0.68
C ASN A 177 7.01 4.58 1.02
N GLU A 178 6.43 5.33 0.09
CA GLU A 178 6.00 6.73 0.26
C GLU A 178 4.50 6.83 0.61
N GLY A 179 3.80 5.69 0.64
CA GLY A 179 2.38 5.60 0.99
C GLY A 179 1.43 5.76 -0.20
N ASN A 180 1.92 5.69 -1.44
CA ASN A 180 1.06 5.65 -2.61
C ASN A 180 0.63 4.22 -2.91
N LEU A 181 -0.53 4.08 -3.55
CA LEU A 181 -1.07 2.83 -4.07
C LEU A 181 -0.93 2.83 -5.59
N PHE A 182 -0.62 1.67 -6.16
CA PHE A 182 -0.56 1.49 -7.61
C PHE A 182 -1.57 0.42 -8.00
N VAL A 183 -2.56 0.82 -8.78
CA VAL A 183 -3.54 -0.08 -9.36
C VAL A 183 -3.04 -0.49 -10.74
N ILE A 184 -2.94 -1.79 -10.96
CA ILE A 184 -2.65 -2.39 -12.27
C ILE A 184 -3.93 -3.10 -12.70
N SER A 185 -4.63 -2.56 -13.71
CA SER A 185 -5.90 -3.12 -14.16
C SER A 185 -5.72 -4.43 -14.93
N ALA A 186 -6.77 -5.21 -15.08
CA ALA A 186 -6.75 -6.42 -15.89
C ALA A 186 -6.41 -6.15 -17.37
N ARG A 187 -6.59 -4.92 -17.84
CA ARG A 187 -6.23 -4.46 -19.19
C ARG A 187 -4.91 -3.68 -19.20
N ASN A 188 -4.05 -3.94 -18.18
CA ASN A 188 -2.67 -3.46 -18.12
C ASN A 188 -2.52 -1.94 -17.95
N GLN A 189 -3.60 -1.19 -17.66
CA GLN A 189 -3.51 0.22 -17.29
C GLN A 189 -2.92 0.35 -15.89
N VAL A 190 -2.08 1.36 -15.69
CA VAL A 190 -1.44 1.62 -14.41
C VAL A 190 -1.85 2.99 -13.89
N PHE A 191 -2.36 3.03 -12.67
CA PHE A 191 -2.72 4.26 -11.97
C PHE A 191 -1.95 4.34 -10.64
N LYS A 192 -1.43 5.53 -10.34
CA LYS A 192 -0.89 5.86 -9.01
C LYS A 192 -1.95 6.64 -8.25
N ILE A 193 -2.25 6.22 -7.03
CA ILE A 193 -3.24 6.84 -6.14
C ILE A 193 -2.53 7.32 -4.89
N ASN A 194 -2.74 8.58 -4.51
CA ASN A 194 -2.42 9.04 -3.17
C ASN A 194 -3.67 8.90 -2.29
N PRO A 195 -3.67 8.05 -1.24
CA PRO A 195 -4.86 7.81 -0.43
C PRO A 195 -5.38 9.05 0.30
N SER A 196 -4.53 10.04 0.55
CA SER A 196 -4.92 11.25 1.30
C SER A 196 -5.81 12.19 0.48
N ASN A 197 -5.55 12.36 -0.80
CA ASN A 197 -6.35 13.18 -1.71
C ASN A 197 -7.23 12.37 -2.65
N LYS A 198 -7.01 11.05 -2.72
CA LYS A 198 -7.76 10.10 -3.55
C LYS A 198 -7.71 10.40 -5.06
N VAL A 199 -6.64 11.03 -5.52
CA VAL A 199 -6.45 11.30 -6.95
C VAL A 199 -5.70 10.15 -7.58
N ALA A 200 -6.25 9.62 -8.70
CA ALA A 200 -5.62 8.61 -9.54
C ALA A 200 -4.97 9.25 -10.75
N THR A 201 -3.64 9.21 -10.79
CA THR A 201 -2.86 9.65 -11.94
C THR A 201 -2.53 8.45 -12.82
N HIS A 202 -2.94 8.50 -14.09
CA HIS A 202 -2.63 7.47 -15.07
C HIS A 202 -1.16 7.54 -15.48
N LEU A 203 -0.42 6.44 -15.27
CA LEU A 203 1.01 6.35 -15.57
C LEU A 203 1.31 5.73 -16.94
N GLY A 204 0.30 5.14 -17.60
CA GLY A 204 0.44 4.44 -18.86
C GLY A 204 -0.04 3.00 -18.81
N MET A 205 0.43 2.20 -19.76
CA MET A 205 0.14 0.77 -19.87
C MET A 205 1.41 -0.05 -19.70
N ILE A 206 1.28 -1.28 -19.20
CA ILE A 206 2.38 -2.25 -19.25
C ILE A 206 2.56 -2.69 -20.70
N ASN A 207 3.77 -2.53 -21.22
CA ASN A 207 4.18 -2.93 -22.57
C ASN A 207 4.95 -4.26 -22.53
N GLY A 208 4.91 -5.02 -23.61
CA GLY A 208 5.65 -6.31 -23.73
C GLY A 208 4.91 -7.51 -23.16
N LEU A 209 3.68 -7.37 -22.67
CA LEU A 209 2.81 -8.49 -22.38
C LEU A 209 2.22 -9.07 -23.67
N PRO A 210 1.97 -10.40 -23.74
CA PRO A 210 1.32 -11.01 -24.89
C PRO A 210 -0.08 -10.43 -25.15
N GLU A 211 -0.51 -10.46 -26.39
CA GLU A 211 -1.87 -10.03 -26.76
C GLU A 211 -2.93 -10.82 -25.95
N GLY A 212 -3.91 -10.11 -25.43
CA GLY A 212 -4.97 -10.65 -24.60
C GLY A 212 -4.54 -11.09 -23.19
N TYR A 213 -3.31 -10.78 -22.77
CA TYR A 213 -2.88 -11.03 -21.39
C TYR A 213 -3.64 -10.12 -20.43
N THR A 214 -4.22 -10.73 -19.39
CA THR A 214 -4.89 -9.98 -18.31
C THR A 214 -4.05 -10.07 -17.04
N VAL A 215 -3.71 -8.94 -16.45
CA VAL A 215 -3.09 -8.92 -15.12
C VAL A 215 -4.18 -9.13 -14.07
N ASN A 216 -3.99 -10.11 -13.19
CA ASN A 216 -4.91 -10.38 -12.09
C ASN A 216 -4.20 -10.39 -10.74
N GLY A 217 -2.90 -10.68 -10.70
CA GLY A 217 -2.08 -10.61 -9.50
C GLY A 217 -0.84 -9.76 -9.72
N ALA A 218 -0.44 -9.00 -8.71
CA ALA A 218 0.77 -8.20 -8.70
C ALA A 218 1.47 -8.24 -7.34
N ALA A 219 2.79 -8.41 -7.34
CA ALA A 219 3.61 -8.40 -6.13
C ALA A 219 4.98 -7.80 -6.41
N VAL A 220 5.62 -7.20 -5.41
CA VAL A 220 6.95 -6.59 -5.56
C VAL A 220 8.01 -7.59 -5.14
N ASN A 221 9.02 -7.83 -5.99
CA ASN A 221 10.13 -8.71 -5.65
C ASN A 221 11.28 -7.98 -4.93
N ALA A 222 12.34 -8.72 -4.56
CA ALA A 222 13.48 -8.17 -3.83
C ALA A 222 14.29 -7.17 -4.66
N GLU A 223 14.24 -7.26 -6.00
CA GLU A 223 14.93 -6.39 -6.95
C GLU A 223 14.12 -5.13 -7.28
N ASN A 224 13.08 -4.83 -6.50
CA ASN A 224 12.19 -3.68 -6.72
C ASN A 224 11.47 -3.69 -8.08
N ARG A 225 11.15 -4.88 -8.59
CA ARG A 225 10.37 -5.10 -9.79
C ARG A 225 9.00 -5.67 -9.43
N ILE A 226 8.03 -5.48 -10.31
CA ILE A 226 6.68 -5.98 -10.10
C ILE A 226 6.55 -7.32 -10.82
N ILE A 227 6.20 -8.38 -10.10
CA ILE A 227 5.81 -9.65 -10.69
C ILE A 227 4.32 -9.58 -10.98
N VAL A 228 3.91 -9.89 -12.21
CA VAL A 228 2.50 -9.94 -12.60
C VAL A 228 2.12 -11.32 -13.09
N SER A 229 0.92 -11.75 -12.73
CA SER A 229 0.34 -13.05 -13.10
C SER A 229 -1.07 -12.88 -13.65
N SER A 230 -1.58 -13.94 -14.30
CA SER A 230 -2.90 -13.94 -14.92
C SER A 230 -3.78 -15.06 -14.37
N ALA A 231 -5.08 -14.80 -14.23
CA ALA A 231 -6.07 -15.81 -13.91
C ALA A 231 -6.42 -16.72 -15.12
N MET A 232 -6.07 -16.28 -16.33
CA MET A 232 -6.40 -16.96 -17.58
C MET A 232 -5.21 -17.68 -18.20
N ARG A 233 -3.98 -17.31 -17.83
CA ARG A 233 -2.73 -17.80 -18.41
C ARG A 233 -1.74 -18.15 -17.31
N THR A 234 -0.84 -19.08 -17.60
CA THR A 234 0.17 -19.54 -16.64
C THR A 234 1.49 -18.76 -16.73
N GLU A 235 1.67 -17.99 -17.80
CA GLU A 235 2.87 -17.15 -17.97
C GLU A 235 2.89 -16.03 -16.94
N THR A 236 4.03 -15.80 -16.36
CA THR A 236 4.31 -14.75 -15.38
C THR A 236 5.35 -13.80 -15.94
N PHE A 237 5.25 -12.53 -15.61
CA PHE A 237 6.16 -11.52 -16.11
C PHE A 237 6.73 -10.66 -14.98
N THR A 238 7.93 -10.14 -15.20
CA THR A 238 8.54 -9.11 -14.38
C THR A 238 8.34 -7.77 -15.09
N VAL A 239 7.83 -6.77 -14.41
CA VAL A 239 7.60 -5.42 -14.92
C VAL A 239 8.55 -4.44 -14.26
N ASP A 240 9.24 -3.66 -15.05
CA ASP A 240 10.04 -2.52 -14.60
C ASP A 240 9.13 -1.30 -14.40
N HIS A 241 8.96 -0.86 -13.15
CA HIS A 241 8.07 0.25 -12.80
C HIS A 241 8.56 1.63 -13.29
N LYS A 242 9.78 1.74 -13.80
CA LYS A 242 10.32 2.99 -14.34
C LYS A 242 9.78 3.30 -15.74
N ASN A 243 9.55 2.28 -16.54
CA ASN A 243 9.12 2.41 -17.94
C ASN A 243 7.92 1.51 -18.30
N TRP A 244 7.41 0.76 -17.33
CA TRP A 244 6.28 -0.18 -17.47
C TRP A 244 6.51 -1.24 -18.56
N SER A 245 7.76 -1.69 -18.72
CA SER A 245 8.10 -2.76 -19.65
C SER A 245 8.10 -4.12 -18.94
N ALA A 246 7.46 -5.10 -19.57
CA ALA A 246 7.39 -6.49 -19.11
C ALA A 246 8.44 -7.36 -19.77
N THR A 247 9.03 -8.25 -19.01
CA THR A 247 9.90 -9.33 -19.48
C THR A 247 9.44 -10.65 -18.88
N PRO A 248 9.57 -11.80 -19.59
CA PRO A 248 9.18 -13.09 -19.05
C PRO A 248 9.87 -13.39 -17.71
N TYR A 249 9.11 -13.89 -16.76
CA TYR A 249 9.61 -14.42 -15.49
C TYR A 249 9.58 -15.95 -15.53
N THR A 250 10.70 -16.57 -15.24
CA THR A 250 10.83 -18.04 -15.34
C THR A 250 10.23 -18.71 -14.11
N ILE A 251 9.22 -19.55 -14.32
CA ILE A 251 8.70 -20.48 -13.32
C ILE A 251 9.46 -21.80 -13.46
N SER A 252 10.13 -22.24 -12.40
CA SER A 252 10.99 -23.43 -12.38
C SER A 252 10.25 -24.73 -12.01
N SER A 253 8.99 -24.61 -11.61
CA SER A 253 8.09 -25.71 -11.29
C SER A 253 6.89 -25.75 -12.24
N THR A 254 5.87 -26.55 -11.94
CA THR A 254 4.60 -26.48 -12.66
C THR A 254 4.01 -25.07 -12.52
N ALA A 255 3.79 -24.37 -13.63
CA ALA A 255 3.21 -23.05 -13.67
C ALA A 255 1.70 -23.09 -13.42
N TRP A 256 1.19 -22.12 -12.67
CA TRP A 256 -0.22 -22.01 -12.33
C TRP A 256 -0.74 -20.62 -12.70
N ASN A 257 -1.97 -20.57 -13.19
CA ASN A 257 -2.68 -19.29 -13.28
C ASN A 257 -3.12 -18.81 -11.89
N SER A 258 -3.08 -17.50 -11.65
CA SER A 258 -3.36 -16.89 -10.34
C SER A 258 -4.40 -15.79 -10.47
N SER A 259 -5.40 -15.80 -9.59
CA SER A 259 -6.39 -14.72 -9.49
C SER A 259 -5.87 -13.50 -8.75
N ASP A 260 -4.81 -13.68 -7.96
CA ASP A 260 -4.21 -12.62 -7.14
C ASP A 260 -2.82 -13.04 -6.64
N LEU A 261 -1.98 -12.07 -6.30
CA LEU A 261 -0.69 -12.24 -5.64
C LEU A 261 -0.59 -11.30 -4.44
N ALA A 262 -0.01 -11.75 -3.35
CA ALA A 262 0.20 -10.90 -2.18
C ALA A 262 1.57 -11.16 -1.53
N ASN A 263 2.27 -10.09 -1.21
CA ASN A 263 3.44 -10.11 -0.34
C ASN A 263 3.54 -8.83 0.50
N SER A 264 4.62 -8.68 1.26
CA SER A 264 4.84 -7.52 2.13
C SER A 264 5.88 -6.53 1.59
N ASN A 265 6.36 -6.73 0.37
CA ASN A 265 7.33 -5.83 -0.23
C ASN A 265 6.63 -4.59 -0.78
N LEU A 266 7.30 -3.46 -0.65
CA LEU A 266 6.85 -2.18 -1.18
C LEU A 266 7.76 -1.75 -2.32
N LEU A 267 7.20 -1.08 -3.33
CA LEU A 267 8.03 -0.39 -4.32
C LEU A 267 8.87 0.69 -3.65
N THR A 268 10.09 0.85 -4.11
CA THR A 268 10.97 1.93 -3.67
C THR A 268 11.27 2.84 -4.87
N SER A 269 11.18 4.14 -4.66
CA SER A 269 11.42 5.16 -5.70
C SER A 269 12.90 5.27 -6.10
N SER A 270 13.82 4.68 -5.33
CA SER A 270 15.27 4.71 -5.60
C SER A 270 15.84 3.31 -5.77
N GLU A 271 16.81 3.17 -6.69
CA GLU A 271 17.66 1.98 -6.77
C GLU A 271 18.37 1.77 -5.43
N LYS A 272 18.31 0.54 -4.92
CA LYS A 272 19.25 0.13 -3.87
C LYS A 272 20.65 0.17 -4.49
N ASN A 273 21.39 1.24 -4.23
CA ASN A 273 22.84 1.13 -4.34
C ASN A 273 23.28 0.07 -3.33
N ASN A 274 23.82 -1.04 -3.81
CA ASN A 274 24.36 -2.14 -2.99
C ASN A 274 25.67 -1.72 -2.29
N ASN A 275 25.66 -0.60 -1.59
CA ASN A 275 26.74 -0.20 -0.71
C ASN A 275 26.16 0.51 0.51
N THR A 276 26.29 -0.19 1.65
CA THR A 276 26.13 0.29 3.02
C THR A 276 24.73 0.77 3.44
N VAL A 277 24.32 0.18 4.55
CA VAL A 277 23.12 0.53 5.33
C VAL A 277 23.29 1.95 5.86
N ASP A 278 22.75 2.93 5.15
CA ASP A 278 22.51 4.25 5.69
C ASP A 278 21.01 4.39 5.94
N PHE A 279 20.64 4.41 7.21
CA PHE A 279 19.32 4.85 7.66
C PHE A 279 19.16 6.34 7.39
N VAL A 280 18.82 6.70 6.15
CA VAL A 280 18.44 8.09 5.84
C VAL A 280 16.92 8.18 5.88
N SER A 281 16.40 8.79 6.92
CA SER A 281 15.04 9.29 6.99
C SER A 281 14.79 10.24 5.80
N ARG A 282 13.88 9.85 4.88
CA ARG A 282 13.53 10.70 3.72
C ARG A 282 12.34 11.57 4.06
N ASN A 283 12.60 12.86 4.12
CA ASN A 283 11.56 13.90 4.05
C ASN A 283 11.18 14.15 2.58
N PRO A 284 9.91 14.46 2.26
CA PRO A 284 9.50 14.85 0.92
C PRO A 284 10.27 16.09 0.46
N ALA A 285 10.86 16.02 -0.73
CA ALA A 285 11.59 17.13 -1.31
C ALA A 285 10.62 18.25 -1.75
N PRO A 286 10.88 19.50 -1.41
CA PRO A 286 10.27 20.61 -2.12
C PRO A 286 10.89 20.76 -3.51
N ASN A 287 10.09 21.16 -4.47
CA ASN A 287 10.45 21.42 -5.85
C ASN A 287 11.67 22.34 -6.01
N SER A 288 12.49 21.98 -7.00
CA SER A 288 13.46 22.79 -7.75
C SER A 288 14.65 23.36 -6.99
N GLY A 289 15.82 22.81 -7.34
CA GLY A 289 17.12 23.47 -7.44
C GLY A 289 17.39 24.64 -6.52
N GLU A 290 17.90 24.37 -5.32
CA GLU A 290 18.73 25.22 -4.51
C GLU A 290 18.65 24.78 -3.03
N GLY A 291 19.70 24.06 -2.57
CA GLY A 291 19.93 23.74 -1.16
C GLY A 291 19.13 22.58 -0.58
N LYS A 292 19.82 21.68 0.09
CA LYS A 292 19.21 20.55 0.82
C LYS A 292 19.26 20.82 2.32
N ILE A 293 18.11 20.68 2.99
CA ILE A 293 18.03 20.66 4.44
C ILE A 293 17.65 19.26 4.88
N SER A 294 18.41 18.66 5.77
CA SER A 294 18.13 17.37 6.39
C SER A 294 18.16 17.47 7.91
N LEU A 295 17.51 16.51 8.57
CA LEU A 295 17.35 16.52 10.02
C LEU A 295 17.46 15.11 10.56
N TYR A 296 18.20 14.92 11.66
CA TYR A 296 18.36 13.63 12.32
C TYR A 296 18.75 13.78 13.80
N PRO A 297 18.42 12.79 14.66
CA PRO A 297 17.54 11.67 14.40
C PRO A 297 16.06 12.11 14.34
N ASN A 298 15.24 11.37 13.60
CA ASN A 298 13.80 11.43 13.67
C ASN A 298 13.25 9.98 13.69
N PRO A 299 12.72 9.48 14.80
CA PRO A 299 12.33 10.21 16.04
C PRO A 299 13.49 10.84 16.80
N VAL A 300 13.18 11.99 17.40
CA VAL A 300 14.09 12.75 18.26
C VAL A 300 14.18 12.08 19.64
N THR A 301 15.39 11.77 20.07
CA THR A 301 15.69 11.26 21.40
C THR A 301 16.45 12.30 22.22
N ASN A 302 16.24 12.32 23.53
CA ASN A 302 16.88 13.27 24.44
C ASN A 302 16.64 14.77 24.09
N ASN A 303 15.48 15.07 23.49
CA ASN A 303 15.04 16.41 23.11
C ASN A 303 16.04 17.19 22.25
N GLN A 304 16.89 16.49 21.49
CA GLN A 304 17.85 17.15 20.62
C GLN A 304 17.97 16.48 19.26
N PHE A 305 18.15 17.27 18.22
CA PHE A 305 18.33 16.84 16.84
C PHE A 305 19.30 17.77 16.11
N VAL A 306 19.87 17.30 15.02
CA VAL A 306 20.77 18.05 14.16
C VAL A 306 20.02 18.43 12.89
N MET A 307 20.10 19.68 12.49
CA MET A 307 19.72 20.14 11.15
C MET A 307 20.98 20.36 10.34
N GLN A 308 21.06 19.73 9.19
CA GLN A 308 22.15 19.90 8.24
C GLN A 308 21.64 20.67 7.03
N PHE A 309 22.39 21.69 6.66
CA PHE A 309 22.13 22.58 5.54
C PHE A 309 23.22 22.38 4.50
N SER A 310 22.85 22.07 3.27
CA SER A 310 23.78 21.84 2.16
C SER A 310 23.36 22.67 0.95
N GLN A 311 24.30 23.41 0.37
CA GLN A 311 24.08 24.19 -0.84
C GLN A 311 22.96 25.24 -0.75
N LEU A 312 22.69 25.76 0.44
CA LEU A 312 21.79 26.91 0.61
C LEU A 312 22.48 28.19 0.20
N LYS A 313 21.70 29.16 -0.29
CA LYS A 313 22.25 30.53 -0.53
C LYS A 313 22.77 31.12 0.76
N ALA A 314 23.89 31.79 0.68
CA ALA A 314 24.41 32.56 1.83
C ALA A 314 23.36 33.59 2.27
N GLY A 315 23.08 33.66 3.56
CA GLY A 315 22.05 34.56 4.10
C GLY A 315 21.62 34.22 5.52
N ASN A 316 20.68 34.99 6.02
CA ASN A 316 20.08 34.79 7.34
C ASN A 316 18.84 33.90 7.20
N TYR A 317 18.73 32.95 8.09
CA TYR A 317 17.61 31.99 8.14
C TYR A 317 17.01 31.98 9.54
N SER A 318 15.72 31.76 9.63
CA SER A 318 14.99 31.56 10.89
C SER A 318 14.39 30.16 10.90
N ILE A 319 14.66 29.41 11.97
CA ILE A 319 14.10 28.08 12.22
C ILE A 319 13.05 28.25 13.30
N GLU A 320 11.85 27.74 13.03
CA GLU A 320 10.74 27.73 13.96
C GLU A 320 10.24 26.29 14.18
N VAL A 321 10.02 25.92 15.44
CA VAL A 321 9.43 24.61 15.81
C VAL A 321 8.12 24.89 16.55
N THR A 322 7.03 24.30 16.08
CA THR A 322 5.70 24.43 16.67
C THR A 322 5.13 23.07 17.06
N ASP A 323 4.32 23.02 18.10
CA ASP A 323 3.53 21.84 18.44
C ASP A 323 2.30 21.69 17.52
N VAL A 324 1.54 20.63 17.69
CA VAL A 324 0.31 20.36 16.90
C VAL A 324 -0.81 21.38 17.11
N MET A 325 -0.72 22.19 18.18
CA MET A 325 -1.65 23.28 18.45
C MET A 325 -1.19 24.60 17.82
N GLY A 326 -0.05 24.59 17.09
CA GLY A 326 0.53 25.78 16.49
C GLY A 326 1.30 26.67 17.47
N ARG A 327 1.52 26.23 18.71
CA ARG A 327 2.31 27.00 19.70
C ARG A 327 3.78 26.82 19.38
N ARG A 328 4.50 27.94 19.29
CA ARG A 328 5.95 27.95 19.05
C ARG A 328 6.69 27.50 20.30
N VAL A 329 7.47 26.40 20.16
CA VAL A 329 8.29 25.83 21.24
C VAL A 329 9.76 26.15 21.10
N LEU A 330 10.23 26.53 19.89
CA LEU A 330 11.59 26.94 19.64
C LEU A 330 11.63 27.93 18.47
N GLN A 331 12.46 28.94 18.57
CA GLN A 331 12.84 29.81 17.45
C GLN A 331 14.34 30.09 17.53
N GLN A 332 15.03 29.90 16.41
CA GLN A 332 16.46 30.18 16.31
C GLN A 332 16.78 30.85 14.99
N ASN A 333 17.54 31.95 15.05
CA ASN A 333 18.07 32.61 13.87
C ASN A 333 19.52 32.14 13.63
N MET A 334 19.90 32.01 12.40
CA MET A 334 21.25 31.59 12.00
C MET A 334 21.68 32.27 10.70
N SER A 335 22.98 32.42 10.52
CA SER A 335 23.57 32.88 9.27
C SER A 335 24.28 31.72 8.60
N ILE A 336 24.00 31.51 7.33
CA ILE A 336 24.61 30.46 6.49
C ILE A 336 25.53 31.13 5.48
N SER A 337 26.76 30.64 5.39
CA SER A 337 27.79 31.17 4.47
C SER A 337 27.77 30.58 3.06
N GLY A 338 26.82 29.62 2.79
CA GLY A 338 26.68 28.96 1.50
C GLY A 338 27.27 27.55 1.40
N ASP A 339 28.11 27.14 2.35
CA ASP A 339 28.69 25.79 2.43
C ASP A 339 27.83 24.88 3.32
N ASN A 340 28.27 23.63 3.48
CA ASN A 340 27.63 22.70 4.38
C ASN A 340 27.70 23.21 5.82
N HIS A 341 26.54 23.39 6.46
CA HIS A 341 26.42 23.83 7.82
C HIS A 341 25.55 22.85 8.62
N ALA A 342 25.94 22.54 9.85
CA ALA A 342 25.17 21.70 10.75
C ALA A 342 24.89 22.45 12.06
N GLN A 343 23.63 22.46 12.48
CA GLN A 343 23.17 23.11 13.69
C GLN A 343 22.48 22.12 14.61
N VAL A 344 22.93 22.03 15.85
CA VAL A 344 22.26 21.26 16.90
C VAL A 344 21.10 22.09 17.46
N MET A 345 19.92 21.51 17.40
CA MET A 345 18.66 22.05 17.92
C MET A 345 18.33 21.35 19.25
N LYS A 346 18.00 22.12 20.27
CA LYS A 346 17.61 21.57 21.58
C LYS A 346 16.21 22.07 21.92
N LEU A 347 15.29 21.13 22.09
CA LEU A 347 13.97 21.43 22.65
C LEU A 347 14.06 21.54 24.17
N ASP A 348 13.11 22.23 24.78
CA ASP A 348 12.99 22.28 26.23
C ASP A 348 12.92 20.85 26.79
N PRO A 349 13.65 20.49 27.84
CA PRO A 349 13.54 19.19 28.48
C PRO A 349 12.12 18.83 28.93
N ALA A 350 11.27 19.85 29.18
CA ALA A 350 9.85 19.68 29.49
C ALA A 350 8.96 19.56 28.24
N ALA A 351 9.53 19.57 27.03
CA ALA A 351 8.75 19.40 25.80
C ALA A 351 8.01 18.05 25.82
N ALA A 352 6.71 18.08 25.58
CA ALA A 352 5.87 16.90 25.60
C ALA A 352 6.27 15.94 24.45
N ARG A 353 6.17 14.64 24.69
CA ARG A 353 6.31 13.65 23.63
C ARG A 353 5.21 13.85 22.59
N GLY A 354 5.54 13.78 21.33
CA GLY A 354 4.56 13.98 20.27
C GLY A 354 5.15 14.50 18.95
N ILE A 355 4.27 15.00 18.10
CA ILE A 355 4.62 15.53 16.79
C ILE A 355 4.83 17.04 16.89
N TYR A 356 5.92 17.51 16.27
CA TYR A 356 6.24 18.93 16.10
C TYR A 356 6.46 19.24 14.63
N LEU A 357 6.12 20.44 14.23
CA LEU A 357 6.36 20.99 12.90
C LEU A 357 7.57 21.92 12.93
N ILE A 358 8.51 21.70 12.02
CA ILE A 358 9.67 22.59 11.81
C ILE A 358 9.46 23.35 10.52
N LYS A 359 9.73 24.66 10.57
CA LYS A 359 9.78 25.54 9.40
C LYS A 359 11.11 26.29 9.39
N VAL A 360 11.69 26.42 8.19
CA VAL A 360 12.86 27.24 7.93
C VAL A 360 12.44 28.35 6.96
N MET A 361 12.70 29.58 7.34
CA MET A 361 12.41 30.76 6.52
C MET A 361 13.71 31.49 6.19
N ASP A 362 13.80 32.03 4.99
CA ASP A 362 14.90 32.89 4.57
C ASP A 362 14.79 34.32 5.14
N GLY A 363 15.78 35.18 4.86
CA GLY A 363 15.79 36.58 5.28
C GLY A 363 14.62 37.41 4.74
N GLY A 364 13.97 36.97 3.68
CA GLY A 364 12.75 37.54 3.10
C GLY A 364 11.45 37.05 3.74
N LYS A 365 11.56 36.19 4.78
CA LYS A 365 10.43 35.49 5.44
C LYS A 365 9.68 34.49 4.52
N GLN A 366 10.32 34.02 3.48
CA GLN A 366 9.78 32.96 2.61
C GLN A 366 10.15 31.61 3.21
N GLU A 367 9.16 30.68 3.27
CA GLU A 367 9.40 29.31 3.70
C GLU A 367 10.24 28.59 2.66
N VAL A 368 11.42 28.12 3.06
CA VAL A 368 12.37 27.37 2.22
C VAL A 368 12.38 25.87 2.55
N TYR A 369 11.86 25.52 3.73
CA TYR A 369 11.75 24.11 4.15
C TYR A 369 10.74 23.95 5.27
N SER A 370 9.98 22.85 5.23
CA SER A 370 9.16 22.42 6.36
C SER A 370 9.12 20.90 6.49
N THR A 371 9.05 20.44 7.72
CA THR A 371 8.97 18.99 8.02
C THR A 371 8.36 18.73 9.38
N LYS A 372 8.02 17.45 9.64
CA LYS A 372 7.53 16.97 10.94
C LYS A 372 8.61 16.15 11.63
N ILE A 373 8.74 16.34 12.96
CA ILE A 373 9.54 15.47 13.81
C ILE A 373 8.66 14.81 14.86
N VAL A 374 9.10 13.64 15.33
CA VAL A 374 8.48 12.92 16.44
C VAL A 374 9.45 12.97 17.63
N VAL A 375 9.01 13.50 18.76
CA VAL A 375 9.78 13.54 20.02
C VAL A 375 9.33 12.37 20.90
N GLN A 376 10.28 11.55 21.38
CA GLN A 376 10.05 10.35 22.20
C GLN A 376 10.55 10.50 23.63
#